data_2b405d268161d18c6aadf476d038c093
#
_entry.id   2b405d268161d18c6aadf476d038c093
#
_cell.length_a   1.000
_cell.length_b   1.000
_cell.length_c   1.000
_cell.angle_alpha   90.00
_cell.angle_beta   90.00
_cell.angle_gamma   90.00
#
_symmetry.space_group_name_H-M   'P 1'
#
loop_
_entity.id
_entity.type
_entity.pdbx_description
1 polymer ?
#
loop_
_entity_poly.entity_id
_entity_poly.type
_entity_poly.pdbx_seq_one_letter_code
_entity_poly.pdbx_strand_id
1 'polypeptide(L)'
;RARWDAFVRARPEGTFFHLSGWQQVLEQAFGHRTHFLYLEQQGQIEAVLPLAEVKSRLFGHSLVSTPFCVYGGPIATAPHHRDALLDAATRLATELGVDHLELRSMSRQAPDWPCKELYVTFRKEISADDEQNLKAIPRKQRAVVRKGIDAGLHSEIDTGIDRFFHAYSSSVRNLGTPVFSRKYFRVLREVFGDECEILTITRQGETVASVMSFYFRDQVLPYYGGGTEAARACKANDFMYWALMCHAAGRGIRLFDYGRSKIGTGAYDFKKNWGFTPEPLYYEYHLVKGQALPDLNPLNPKYRLLINTWQRLPLWLSQWIGPWVSRYLG
;
A
#
# COMPACT_ATOMS: atom_id res chain seq x y z
N ARG A 1 -11.48 -18.86 6.07
CA ARG A 1 -11.42 -17.44 5.70
C ARG A 1 -12.35 -16.61 6.60
N ALA A 2 -13.64 -16.89 6.66
CA ALA A 2 -14.58 -16.10 7.48
C ALA A 2 -14.14 -15.95 8.95
N ARG A 3 -13.68 -17.04 9.61
CA ARG A 3 -13.16 -17.00 10.98
C ARG A 3 -11.89 -16.14 11.10
N TRP A 4 -10.99 -16.20 10.11
CA TRP A 4 -9.80 -15.37 10.01
C TRP A 4 -10.16 -13.88 9.92
N ASP A 5 -11.05 -13.53 8.98
CA ASP A 5 -11.45 -12.13 8.78
C ASP A 5 -12.24 -11.58 9.97
N ALA A 6 -13.05 -12.40 10.64
CA ALA A 6 -13.72 -12.03 11.88
C ALA A 6 -12.71 -11.72 12.99
N PHE A 7 -11.67 -12.56 13.16
CA PHE A 7 -10.58 -12.31 14.11
C PHE A 7 -9.86 -11.01 13.80
N VAL A 8 -9.43 -10.81 12.55
CA VAL A 8 -8.75 -9.59 12.10
C VAL A 8 -9.60 -8.34 12.36
N ARG A 9 -10.89 -8.40 12.08
CA ARG A 9 -11.81 -7.27 12.28
C ARG A 9 -12.09 -6.97 13.75
N ALA A 10 -11.97 -7.97 14.63
CA ALA A 10 -12.17 -7.80 16.06
C ALA A 10 -10.93 -7.25 16.78
N ARG A 11 -9.73 -7.36 16.19
CA ARG A 11 -8.48 -6.94 16.84
C ARG A 11 -8.13 -5.49 16.52
N PRO A 12 -7.78 -4.63 17.51
CA PRO A 12 -7.35 -3.25 17.26
C PRO A 12 -6.17 -3.14 16.27
N GLU A 13 -5.23 -4.08 16.33
CA GLU A 13 -4.05 -4.16 15.48
C GLU A 13 -4.36 -4.63 14.04
N GLY A 14 -5.58 -5.15 13.82
CA GLY A 14 -6.03 -5.62 12.53
C GLY A 14 -6.09 -4.48 11.50
N THR A 15 -5.60 -4.75 10.28
CA THR A 15 -5.65 -3.81 9.17
C THR A 15 -6.24 -4.48 7.93
N PHE A 16 -6.58 -3.69 6.93
CA PHE A 16 -7.02 -4.18 5.63
C PHE A 16 -6.07 -5.24 5.03
N PHE A 17 -4.78 -5.11 5.29
CA PHE A 17 -3.75 -5.98 4.72
C PHE A 17 -3.61 -7.34 5.41
N HIS A 18 -4.34 -7.55 6.51
CA HIS A 18 -4.43 -8.85 7.18
C HIS A 18 -5.64 -9.68 6.71
N LEU A 19 -6.54 -9.11 5.90
CA LEU A 19 -7.73 -9.84 5.40
C LEU A 19 -7.32 -11.02 4.52
N SER A 20 -8.06 -12.11 4.66
CA SER A 20 -7.81 -13.35 3.91
C SER A 20 -7.94 -13.21 2.39
N GLY A 21 -8.62 -12.17 1.92
CA GLY A 21 -8.70 -11.81 0.51
C GLY A 21 -7.34 -11.58 -0.14
N TRP A 22 -6.34 -11.15 0.60
CA TRP A 22 -4.98 -10.98 0.09
C TRP A 22 -4.33 -12.30 -0.36
N GLN A 23 -4.71 -13.43 0.23
CA GLN A 23 -4.30 -14.75 -0.26
C GLN A 23 -4.69 -14.92 -1.73
N GLN A 24 -5.96 -14.65 -2.05
CA GLN A 24 -6.46 -14.77 -3.43
C GLN A 24 -5.78 -13.79 -4.37
N VAL A 25 -5.58 -12.55 -3.92
CA VAL A 25 -4.90 -11.51 -4.72
C VAL A 25 -3.49 -11.94 -5.08
N LEU A 26 -2.71 -12.39 -4.09
CA LEU A 26 -1.31 -12.80 -4.29
C LEU A 26 -1.18 -14.03 -5.20
N GLU A 27 -2.06 -15.01 -5.04
CA GLU A 27 -2.08 -16.22 -5.86
C GLU A 27 -2.57 -15.94 -7.29
N GLN A 28 -3.69 -15.23 -7.45
CA GLN A 28 -4.30 -15.02 -8.76
C GLN A 28 -3.59 -13.99 -9.61
N ALA A 29 -3.13 -12.87 -9.01
CA ALA A 29 -2.52 -11.78 -9.75
C ALA A 29 -1.03 -12.01 -10.03
N PHE A 30 -0.31 -12.61 -9.10
CA PHE A 30 1.14 -12.77 -9.18
C PHE A 30 1.61 -14.22 -9.28
N GLY A 31 0.78 -15.20 -8.89
CA GLY A 31 1.15 -16.59 -8.78
C GLY A 31 2.12 -16.88 -7.63
N HIS A 32 2.12 -16.02 -6.60
CA HIS A 32 2.91 -16.24 -5.40
C HIS A 32 2.29 -17.32 -4.53
N ARG A 33 3.12 -18.18 -3.97
CA ARG A 33 2.70 -19.18 -3.00
C ARG A 33 2.47 -18.49 -1.65
N THR A 34 1.33 -18.75 -1.04
CA THR A 34 0.93 -18.12 0.22
C THR A 34 0.96 -19.11 1.38
N HIS A 35 1.26 -18.62 2.57
CA HIS A 35 1.33 -19.35 3.82
C HIS A 35 0.66 -18.51 4.91
N PHE A 36 -0.67 -18.61 5.01
CA PHE A 36 -1.44 -17.89 6.02
C PHE A 36 -1.46 -18.71 7.32
N LEU A 37 -0.54 -18.38 8.23
CA LEU A 37 -0.38 -19.08 9.49
C LEU A 37 -1.40 -18.56 10.51
N TYR A 38 -1.94 -19.47 11.32
CA TYR A 38 -2.77 -19.11 12.47
C TYR A 38 -2.53 -20.09 13.62
N LEU A 39 -2.73 -19.58 14.83
CA LEU A 39 -2.78 -20.37 16.06
C LEU A 39 -4.23 -20.48 16.50
N GLU A 40 -4.67 -21.70 16.79
CA GLU A 40 -6.02 -21.98 17.27
C GLU A 40 -5.95 -22.70 18.62
N GLN A 41 -6.76 -22.25 19.58
CA GLN A 41 -6.96 -22.91 20.87
C GLN A 41 -8.47 -23.01 21.15
N GLN A 42 -8.90 -24.18 21.58
CA GLN A 42 -10.31 -24.46 21.93
C GLN A 42 -11.32 -24.02 20.84
N GLY A 43 -10.94 -24.15 19.57
CA GLY A 43 -11.78 -23.75 18.44
C GLY A 43 -11.79 -22.25 18.13
N GLN A 44 -10.97 -21.43 18.81
CA GLN A 44 -10.84 -19.99 18.56
C GLN A 44 -9.48 -19.66 17.96
N ILE A 45 -9.46 -18.73 17.01
CA ILE A 45 -8.20 -18.19 16.48
C ILE A 45 -7.64 -17.21 17.51
N GLU A 46 -6.38 -17.44 17.92
CA GLU A 46 -5.67 -16.64 18.90
C GLU A 46 -4.54 -15.79 18.27
N ALA A 47 -4.06 -16.18 17.11
CA ALA A 47 -3.09 -15.39 16.35
C ALA A 47 -3.15 -15.68 14.86
N VAL A 48 -2.76 -14.70 14.05
CA VAL A 48 -2.67 -14.80 12.59
C VAL A 48 -1.43 -14.11 12.04
N LEU A 49 -0.87 -14.67 10.96
CA LEU A 49 0.26 -14.08 10.22
C LEU A 49 0.13 -14.43 8.72
N PRO A 50 -0.24 -13.47 7.87
CA PRO A 50 -0.33 -13.69 6.43
C PRO A 50 1.07 -13.61 5.79
N LEU A 51 1.58 -14.71 5.27
CA LEU A 51 2.88 -14.80 4.61
C LEU A 51 2.73 -15.19 3.15
N ALA A 52 3.66 -14.73 2.31
CA ALA A 52 3.81 -15.22 0.94
C ALA A 52 5.26 -15.27 0.49
N GLU A 53 5.58 -16.23 -0.39
CA GLU A 53 6.87 -16.33 -1.04
C GLU A 53 6.98 -15.34 -2.20
N VAL A 54 8.02 -14.53 -2.20
CA VAL A 54 8.44 -13.73 -3.37
C VAL A 54 9.76 -14.34 -3.87
N LYS A 55 9.68 -15.05 -5.01
CA LYS A 55 10.82 -15.77 -5.57
C LYS A 55 11.17 -15.28 -6.96
N SER A 56 12.39 -14.80 -7.11
CA SER A 56 12.94 -14.30 -8.37
C SER A 56 14.39 -14.75 -8.56
N ARG A 57 14.77 -15.02 -9.81
CA ARG A 57 16.18 -15.29 -10.14
C ARG A 57 17.09 -14.07 -9.98
N LEU A 58 16.51 -12.85 -10.04
CA LEU A 58 17.26 -11.60 -9.98
C LEU A 58 17.22 -10.94 -8.60
N PHE A 59 16.13 -11.12 -7.85
CA PHE A 59 15.88 -10.42 -6.58
C PHE A 59 15.89 -11.34 -5.36
N GLY A 60 16.25 -12.62 -5.54
CA GLY A 60 16.33 -13.59 -4.45
C GLY A 60 15.01 -14.28 -4.13
N HIS A 61 14.97 -14.95 -2.98
CA HIS A 61 13.83 -15.70 -2.47
C HIS A 61 13.53 -15.28 -1.04
N SER A 62 12.40 -14.63 -0.80
CA SER A 62 12.00 -14.15 0.51
C SER A 62 10.61 -14.64 0.90
N LEU A 63 10.37 -14.74 2.20
CA LEU A 63 9.05 -14.93 2.79
C LEU A 63 8.64 -13.60 3.44
N VAL A 64 7.54 -13.01 2.99
CA VAL A 64 7.18 -11.64 3.38
C VAL A 64 5.76 -11.61 3.94
N SER A 65 5.58 -10.88 5.03
CA SER A 65 4.26 -10.64 5.58
C SER A 65 3.48 -9.69 4.66
N THR A 66 2.51 -10.22 3.94
CA THR A 66 1.68 -9.57 2.92
C THR A 66 2.51 -8.69 1.96
N PRO A 67 3.28 -9.29 1.02
CA PRO A 67 4.07 -8.53 0.06
C PRO A 67 3.18 -7.53 -0.70
N PHE A 68 3.79 -6.42 -1.16
CA PHE A 68 3.13 -5.24 -1.78
C PHE A 68 2.30 -4.40 -0.82
N CYS A 69 2.13 -4.82 0.44
CA CYS A 69 1.37 -4.12 1.46
C CYS A 69 2.27 -3.34 2.42
N VAL A 70 1.66 -2.40 3.15
CA VAL A 70 2.37 -1.55 4.13
C VAL A 70 2.53 -2.26 5.46
N TYR A 71 1.49 -3.00 5.85
CA TYR A 71 1.39 -3.77 7.09
C TYR A 71 1.12 -5.23 6.75
N GLY A 72 1.27 -6.12 7.72
CA GLY A 72 1.01 -7.55 7.53
C GLY A 72 1.71 -8.41 8.59
N GLY A 73 2.25 -7.79 9.63
CA GLY A 73 2.90 -8.48 10.74
C GLY A 73 1.93 -9.34 11.55
N PRO A 74 2.43 -10.05 12.58
CA PRO A 74 1.59 -10.92 13.40
C PRO A 74 0.56 -10.12 14.19
N ILE A 75 -0.65 -10.68 14.32
CA ILE A 75 -1.69 -10.22 15.23
C ILE A 75 -1.96 -11.35 16.21
N ALA A 76 -1.94 -11.10 17.52
CA ALA A 76 -2.13 -12.11 18.52
C ALA A 76 -2.88 -11.56 19.76
N THR A 77 -3.64 -12.43 20.42
CA THR A 77 -4.36 -12.10 21.65
C THR A 77 -3.42 -11.96 22.87
N ALA A 78 -2.26 -12.61 22.82
CA ALA A 78 -1.26 -12.59 23.89
C ALA A 78 0.17 -12.72 23.33
N PRO A 79 1.20 -12.23 24.06
CA PRO A 79 2.59 -12.31 23.63
C PRO A 79 3.07 -13.73 23.29
N HIS A 80 2.73 -14.73 24.10
CA HIS A 80 3.14 -16.12 23.85
C HIS A 80 2.49 -16.73 22.60
N HIS A 81 1.30 -16.28 22.19
CA HIS A 81 0.67 -16.69 20.92
C HIS A 81 1.42 -16.09 19.72
N ARG A 82 1.85 -14.83 19.84
CA ARG A 82 2.73 -14.18 18.85
C ARG A 82 4.04 -14.93 18.71
N ASP A 83 4.68 -15.25 19.84
CA ASP A 83 5.99 -15.90 19.87
C ASP A 83 5.92 -17.30 19.22
N ALA A 84 4.88 -18.09 19.55
CA ALA A 84 4.64 -19.38 18.90
C ALA A 84 4.42 -19.26 17.38
N LEU A 85 3.76 -18.20 16.94
CA LEU A 85 3.52 -17.93 15.52
C LEU A 85 4.82 -17.52 14.80
N LEU A 86 5.67 -16.72 15.45
CA LEU A 86 6.98 -16.34 14.94
C LEU A 86 7.92 -17.55 14.86
N ASP A 87 7.91 -18.44 15.84
CA ASP A 87 8.66 -19.70 15.80
C ASP A 87 8.22 -20.60 14.64
N ALA A 88 6.93 -20.65 14.38
CA ALA A 88 6.41 -21.40 13.22
C ALA A 88 6.84 -20.76 11.89
N ALA A 89 6.81 -19.43 11.80
CA ALA A 89 7.23 -18.68 10.63
C ALA A 89 8.73 -18.82 10.34
N THR A 90 9.59 -18.83 11.36
CA THR A 90 11.04 -19.03 11.20
C THR A 90 11.39 -20.44 10.79
N ARG A 91 10.70 -21.46 11.34
CA ARG A 91 10.83 -22.84 10.86
C ARG A 91 10.43 -22.97 9.40
N LEU A 92 9.27 -22.42 9.03
CA LEU A 92 8.83 -22.42 7.64
C LEU A 92 9.84 -21.72 6.72
N ALA A 93 10.38 -20.57 7.10
CA ALA A 93 11.38 -19.85 6.33
C ALA A 93 12.64 -20.70 6.09
N THR A 94 13.08 -21.45 7.11
CA THR A 94 14.21 -22.39 7.03
C THR A 94 13.90 -23.57 6.11
N GLU A 95 12.73 -24.17 6.25
CA GLU A 95 12.27 -25.31 5.41
C GLU A 95 12.17 -24.94 3.93
N LEU A 96 11.64 -23.74 3.64
CA LEU A 96 11.55 -23.22 2.28
C LEU A 96 12.91 -22.80 1.71
N GLY A 97 13.93 -22.65 2.57
CA GLY A 97 15.26 -22.20 2.20
C GLY A 97 15.24 -20.82 1.58
N VAL A 98 14.42 -19.90 2.12
CA VAL A 98 14.40 -18.50 1.71
C VAL A 98 15.69 -17.78 2.17
N ASP A 99 15.97 -16.63 1.60
CA ASP A 99 17.10 -15.81 2.03
C ASP A 99 16.79 -15.14 3.38
N HIS A 100 15.53 -14.68 3.54
CA HIS A 100 15.04 -14.06 4.78
C HIS A 100 13.50 -14.14 4.88
N LEU A 101 13.01 -14.00 6.12
CA LEU A 101 11.63 -13.67 6.45
C LEU A 101 11.55 -12.18 6.79
N GLU A 102 10.59 -11.45 6.22
CA GLU A 102 10.34 -10.03 6.48
C GLU A 102 8.97 -9.82 7.12
N LEU A 103 8.94 -9.17 8.26
CA LEU A 103 7.71 -8.72 8.94
C LEU A 103 7.54 -7.22 8.76
N ARG A 104 6.31 -6.77 8.49
CA ARG A 104 5.94 -5.35 8.30
C ARG A 104 4.93 -4.93 9.33
N SER A 105 5.31 -4.10 10.27
CA SER A 105 4.47 -3.75 11.42
C SER A 105 4.56 -2.27 11.81
N MET A 106 3.55 -1.79 12.52
CA MET A 106 3.53 -0.46 13.14
C MET A 106 4.24 -0.43 14.51
N SER A 107 4.55 -1.59 15.07
CA SER A 107 5.30 -1.76 16.33
C SER A 107 6.26 -2.93 16.18
N ARG A 108 7.34 -2.93 17.00
CA ARG A 108 8.30 -4.03 17.04
C ARG A 108 7.61 -5.33 17.48
N GLN A 109 7.78 -6.38 16.69
CA GLN A 109 7.22 -7.71 16.94
C GLN A 109 8.28 -8.70 17.41
N ALA A 110 9.49 -8.57 16.91
CA ALA A 110 10.66 -9.39 17.22
C ALA A 110 11.85 -8.46 17.55
N PRO A 111 11.97 -7.93 18.78
CA PRO A 111 12.96 -6.90 19.12
C PRO A 111 14.41 -7.28 18.86
N ASP A 112 14.72 -8.58 18.90
CA ASP A 112 16.06 -9.11 18.66
C ASP A 112 16.42 -9.24 17.16
N TRP A 113 15.44 -9.06 16.27
CA TRP A 113 15.69 -9.13 14.84
C TRP A 113 16.22 -7.80 14.29
N PRO A 114 17.14 -7.84 13.31
CA PRO A 114 17.52 -6.66 12.56
C PRO A 114 16.29 -5.94 12.00
N CYS A 115 16.25 -4.61 12.12
CA CYS A 115 15.10 -3.79 11.71
C CYS A 115 15.54 -2.67 10.77
N LYS A 116 14.75 -2.41 9.74
CA LYS A 116 14.85 -1.21 8.90
C LYS A 116 13.82 -0.17 9.34
N GLU A 117 14.32 0.97 9.80
CA GLU A 117 13.51 2.14 10.17
C GLU A 117 13.52 3.20 9.05
N LEU A 118 13.35 2.74 7.82
CA LEU A 118 13.45 3.57 6.62
C LEU A 118 12.10 4.13 6.18
N TYR A 119 11.04 3.53 6.67
CA TYR A 119 9.67 3.81 6.26
C TYR A 119 8.85 4.39 7.40
N VAL A 120 7.91 5.23 7.02
CA VAL A 120 6.89 5.78 7.91
C VAL A 120 5.52 5.65 7.25
N THR A 121 4.46 5.62 8.04
CA THR A 121 3.11 5.87 7.57
C THR A 121 2.64 7.26 7.97
N PHE A 122 1.52 7.71 7.40
CA PHE A 122 0.94 9.02 7.65
C PHE A 122 -0.56 8.86 7.84
N ARG A 123 -1.01 9.06 9.08
CA ARG A 123 -2.40 8.86 9.47
C ARG A 123 -2.93 10.12 10.12
N LYS A 124 -4.18 10.47 9.84
CA LYS A 124 -4.83 11.65 10.42
C LYS A 124 -6.32 11.44 10.50
N GLU A 125 -6.91 11.86 11.60
CA GLU A 125 -8.36 11.92 11.73
C GLU A 125 -8.94 12.96 10.77
N ILE A 126 -10.09 12.63 10.19
CA ILE A 126 -10.88 13.52 9.34
C ILE A 126 -12.25 13.76 9.98
N SER A 127 -12.76 14.99 9.83
CA SER A 127 -14.07 15.41 10.32
C SER A 127 -15.18 15.03 9.33
N ALA A 128 -16.40 14.87 9.82
CA ALA A 128 -17.58 14.80 8.95
C ALA A 128 -17.89 16.14 8.25
N ASP A 129 -17.27 17.24 8.67
CA ASP A 129 -17.40 18.57 8.10
C ASP A 129 -16.24 18.86 7.14
N ASP A 130 -16.56 19.02 5.86
CA ASP A 130 -15.61 19.30 4.79
C ASP A 130 -14.83 20.62 5.00
N GLU A 131 -15.49 21.65 5.56
CA GLU A 131 -14.79 22.91 5.86
C GLU A 131 -13.73 22.72 6.94
N GLN A 132 -14.02 21.94 7.98
CA GLN A 132 -13.04 21.64 9.02
C GLN A 132 -11.86 20.86 8.43
N ASN A 133 -12.11 19.87 7.58
CA ASN A 133 -11.07 19.14 6.87
C ASN A 133 -10.21 20.08 6.01
N LEU A 134 -10.83 20.99 5.27
CA LEU A 134 -10.10 21.97 4.46
C LEU A 134 -9.27 22.95 5.33
N LYS A 135 -9.81 23.40 6.46
CA LYS A 135 -9.10 24.26 7.41
C LYS A 135 -7.93 23.55 8.09
N ALA A 136 -8.04 22.23 8.30
CA ALA A 136 -6.99 21.40 8.89
C ALA A 136 -5.78 21.18 7.95
N ILE A 137 -5.92 21.44 6.65
CA ILE A 137 -4.81 21.44 5.69
C ILE A 137 -3.99 22.72 5.88
N PRO A 138 -2.65 22.64 5.99
CA PRO A 138 -1.78 23.83 6.11
C PRO A 138 -2.03 24.86 5.00
N ARG A 139 -1.95 26.16 5.35
CA ARG A 139 -2.36 27.29 4.48
C ARG A 139 -1.81 27.20 3.05
N LYS A 140 -0.53 26.88 2.90
CA LYS A 140 0.13 26.77 1.59
C LYS A 140 -0.51 25.66 0.74
N GLN A 141 -0.71 24.48 1.32
CA GLN A 141 -1.27 23.32 0.61
C GLN A 141 -2.78 23.50 0.36
N ARG A 142 -3.52 24.08 1.31
CA ARG A 142 -4.93 24.46 1.14
C ARG A 142 -5.15 25.40 -0.05
N ALA A 143 -4.23 26.32 -0.30
CA ALA A 143 -4.28 27.19 -1.47
C ALA A 143 -4.13 26.41 -2.78
N VAL A 144 -3.39 25.31 -2.78
CA VAL A 144 -3.28 24.41 -3.95
C VAL A 144 -4.58 23.65 -4.18
N VAL A 145 -5.20 23.12 -3.12
CA VAL A 145 -6.51 22.46 -3.20
C VAL A 145 -7.56 23.42 -3.77
N ARG A 146 -7.63 24.66 -3.27
CA ARG A 146 -8.57 25.68 -3.79
C ARG A 146 -8.37 25.96 -5.28
N LYS A 147 -7.13 26.02 -5.75
CA LYS A 147 -6.85 26.15 -7.18
C LYS A 147 -7.39 24.96 -8.00
N GLY A 148 -7.40 23.78 -7.43
CA GLY A 148 -8.05 22.61 -8.05
C GLY A 148 -9.56 22.76 -8.11
N ILE A 149 -10.17 23.23 -7.03
CA ILE A 149 -11.63 23.54 -6.99
C ILE A 149 -11.99 24.60 -8.05
N ASP A 150 -11.23 25.69 -8.10
CA ASP A 150 -11.45 26.79 -9.06
C ASP A 150 -11.19 26.38 -10.51
N ALA A 151 -10.41 25.32 -10.75
CA ALA A 151 -10.11 24.79 -12.09
C ALA A 151 -11.26 23.99 -12.72
N GLY A 152 -12.40 23.85 -12.03
CA GLY A 152 -13.57 23.12 -12.53
C GLY A 152 -13.32 21.61 -12.60
N LEU A 153 -12.63 21.06 -11.60
CA LEU A 153 -12.42 19.63 -11.45
C LEU A 153 -13.66 18.97 -10.83
N HIS A 154 -14.00 17.79 -11.30
CA HIS A 154 -15.09 16.97 -10.78
C HIS A 154 -14.55 15.61 -10.34
N SER A 155 -15.14 15.05 -9.27
CA SER A 155 -14.84 13.70 -8.80
C SER A 155 -16.03 12.78 -9.07
N GLU A 156 -15.73 11.56 -9.47
CA GLU A 156 -16.73 10.51 -9.71
C GLU A 156 -16.19 9.15 -9.32
N ILE A 157 -17.07 8.22 -8.94
CA ILE A 157 -16.71 6.85 -8.57
C ILE A 157 -16.79 5.98 -9.83
N ASP A 158 -15.69 5.29 -10.12
CA ASP A 158 -15.60 4.40 -11.27
C ASP A 158 -16.05 2.98 -10.96
N THR A 159 -16.77 2.39 -11.90
CA THR A 159 -17.12 0.96 -11.87
C THR A 159 -16.03 0.08 -12.46
N GLY A 160 -15.20 0.60 -13.38
CA GLY A 160 -14.11 -0.09 -14.06
C GLY A 160 -12.72 0.42 -13.65
N ILE A 161 -11.69 -0.22 -14.19
CA ILE A 161 -10.27 0.13 -13.87
C ILE A 161 -9.58 0.95 -14.97
N ASP A 162 -10.19 1.20 -16.12
CA ASP A 162 -9.45 1.67 -17.31
C ASP A 162 -8.96 3.11 -17.16
N ARG A 163 -9.80 4.03 -16.69
CA ARG A 163 -9.42 5.41 -16.42
C ARG A 163 -8.36 5.49 -15.33
N PHE A 164 -8.58 4.74 -14.24
CA PHE A 164 -7.60 4.61 -13.16
C PHE A 164 -6.27 4.09 -13.68
N PHE A 165 -6.27 2.97 -14.42
CA PHE A 165 -5.04 2.36 -14.91
C PHE A 165 -4.25 3.30 -15.83
N HIS A 166 -4.93 4.08 -16.67
CA HIS A 166 -4.31 5.07 -17.53
C HIS A 166 -3.61 6.16 -16.71
N ALA A 167 -4.30 6.78 -15.75
CA ALA A 167 -3.76 7.84 -14.91
C ALA A 167 -2.62 7.32 -14.02
N TYR A 168 -2.81 6.17 -13.37
CA TYR A 168 -1.82 5.55 -12.48
C TYR A 168 -0.56 5.11 -13.22
N SER A 169 -0.71 4.40 -14.36
CA SER A 169 0.46 3.93 -15.13
C SER A 169 1.26 5.09 -15.72
N SER A 170 0.60 6.18 -16.15
CA SER A 170 1.27 7.40 -16.58
C SER A 170 2.10 8.02 -15.45
N SER A 171 1.52 8.10 -14.26
CA SER A 171 2.18 8.66 -13.08
C SER A 171 3.40 7.83 -12.65
N VAL A 172 3.27 6.50 -12.50
CA VAL A 172 4.38 5.65 -12.05
C VAL A 172 5.49 5.55 -13.08
N ARG A 173 5.17 5.56 -14.40
CA ARG A 173 6.17 5.65 -15.46
C ARG A 173 7.00 6.94 -15.32
N ASN A 174 6.34 8.08 -15.08
CA ASN A 174 7.01 9.37 -14.88
C ASN A 174 7.89 9.40 -13.62
N LEU A 175 7.56 8.59 -12.61
CA LEU A 175 8.35 8.40 -11.40
C LEU A 175 9.50 7.37 -11.58
N GLY A 176 9.54 6.66 -12.72
CA GLY A 176 10.54 5.62 -12.99
C GLY A 176 10.25 4.30 -12.27
N THR A 177 9.00 4.05 -11.93
CA THR A 177 8.54 2.86 -11.21
C THR A 177 7.77 1.92 -12.15
N PRO A 178 8.07 0.60 -12.17
CA PRO A 178 7.29 -0.38 -12.91
C PRO A 178 5.85 -0.46 -12.42
N VAL A 179 4.89 -0.42 -13.34
CA VAL A 179 3.47 -0.54 -13.04
C VAL A 179 3.08 -2.00 -12.81
N PHE A 180 2.11 -2.24 -11.91
CA PHE A 180 1.45 -3.54 -11.77
C PHE A 180 0.54 -3.85 -12.96
N SER A 181 0.19 -5.13 -13.15
CA SER A 181 -0.67 -5.56 -14.24
C SER A 181 -2.11 -5.06 -14.07
N ARG A 182 -2.83 -4.88 -15.19
CA ARG A 182 -4.29 -4.65 -15.15
C ARG A 182 -5.04 -5.77 -14.42
N LYS A 183 -4.54 -7.02 -14.54
CA LYS A 183 -5.08 -8.18 -13.83
C LYS A 183 -5.06 -7.98 -12.32
N TYR A 184 -3.96 -7.45 -11.77
CA TYR A 184 -3.84 -7.18 -10.34
C TYR A 184 -4.96 -6.25 -9.83
N PHE A 185 -5.20 -5.14 -10.51
CA PHE A 185 -6.23 -4.18 -10.11
C PHE A 185 -7.65 -4.73 -10.30
N ARG A 186 -7.89 -5.56 -11.32
CA ARG A 186 -9.17 -6.25 -11.46
C ARG A 186 -9.42 -7.24 -10.31
N VAL A 187 -8.42 -8.07 -10.00
CA VAL A 187 -8.51 -9.03 -8.88
C VAL A 187 -8.72 -8.32 -7.55
N LEU A 188 -8.08 -7.18 -7.29
CA LEU A 188 -8.35 -6.37 -6.09
C LEU A 188 -9.83 -5.96 -6.00
N ARG A 189 -10.40 -5.45 -7.09
CA ARG A 189 -11.82 -5.08 -7.15
C ARG A 189 -12.75 -6.27 -6.96
N GLU A 190 -12.45 -7.39 -7.60
CA GLU A 190 -13.25 -8.62 -7.52
C GLU A 190 -13.23 -9.24 -6.12
N VAL A 191 -12.06 -9.26 -5.46
CA VAL A 191 -11.88 -9.88 -4.15
C VAL A 191 -12.44 -9.02 -3.02
N PHE A 192 -12.24 -7.70 -3.08
CA PHE A 192 -12.59 -6.80 -1.98
C PHE A 192 -13.90 -6.02 -2.18
N GLY A 193 -14.48 -6.05 -3.39
CA GLY A 193 -15.79 -5.46 -3.67
C GLY A 193 -15.88 -4.00 -3.20
N ASP A 194 -16.85 -3.72 -2.33
CA ASP A 194 -17.11 -2.37 -1.79
C ASP A 194 -16.01 -1.81 -0.88
N GLU A 195 -15.09 -2.66 -0.42
CA GLU A 195 -13.89 -2.24 0.33
C GLU A 195 -12.75 -1.78 -0.59
N CYS A 196 -12.91 -1.84 -1.91
CA CYS A 196 -11.93 -1.39 -2.90
C CYS A 196 -12.61 -0.49 -3.93
N GLU A 197 -12.43 0.82 -3.82
CA GLU A 197 -13.13 1.82 -4.63
C GLU A 197 -12.14 2.64 -5.46
N ILE A 198 -12.59 3.11 -6.62
CA ILE A 198 -11.82 4.00 -7.49
C ILE A 198 -12.53 5.34 -7.58
N LEU A 199 -11.84 6.41 -7.18
CA LEU A 199 -12.28 7.78 -7.37
C LEU A 199 -11.45 8.42 -8.49
N THR A 200 -12.13 8.92 -9.52
CA THR A 200 -11.51 9.53 -10.69
C THR A 200 -11.84 11.01 -10.75
N ILE A 201 -10.84 11.82 -11.09
CA ILE A 201 -10.97 13.26 -11.28
C ILE A 201 -10.99 13.55 -12.76
N THR A 202 -11.99 14.31 -13.16
CA THR A 202 -12.17 14.77 -14.54
C THR A 202 -12.11 16.28 -14.64
N ARG A 203 -11.70 16.76 -15.81
CA ARG A 203 -11.78 18.16 -16.22
C ARG A 203 -12.33 18.23 -17.64
N GLN A 204 -13.46 18.89 -17.85
CA GLN A 204 -14.14 18.95 -19.14
C GLN A 204 -14.41 17.57 -19.77
N GLY A 205 -14.73 16.58 -18.94
CA GLY A 205 -14.97 15.20 -19.35
C GLY A 205 -13.71 14.32 -19.49
N GLU A 206 -12.52 14.91 -19.48
CA GLU A 206 -11.25 14.17 -19.62
C GLU A 206 -10.69 13.77 -18.25
N THR A 207 -10.21 12.53 -18.16
CA THR A 207 -9.57 12.02 -16.94
C THR A 207 -8.22 12.70 -16.70
N VAL A 208 -8.04 13.32 -15.53
CA VAL A 208 -6.79 13.98 -15.16
C VAL A 208 -6.06 13.32 -13.99
N ALA A 209 -6.79 12.70 -13.05
CA ALA A 209 -6.19 11.93 -11.96
C ALA A 209 -7.15 10.83 -11.51
N SER A 210 -6.63 9.80 -10.85
CA SER A 210 -7.46 8.75 -10.28
C SER A 210 -6.75 8.05 -9.13
N VAL A 211 -7.51 7.55 -8.15
CA VAL A 211 -7.00 6.83 -7.00
C VAL A 211 -7.87 5.61 -6.69
N MET A 212 -7.21 4.46 -6.51
CA MET A 212 -7.82 3.27 -5.94
C MET A 212 -7.56 3.28 -4.44
N SER A 213 -8.63 3.20 -3.67
CA SER A 213 -8.60 3.27 -2.20
C SER A 213 -9.19 2.02 -1.58
N PHE A 214 -8.67 1.66 -0.42
CA PHE A 214 -9.22 0.58 0.40
C PHE A 214 -9.94 1.15 1.61
N TYR A 215 -11.01 0.48 2.02
CA TYR A 215 -11.81 0.82 3.19
C TYR A 215 -11.76 -0.31 4.19
N PHE A 216 -11.47 0.01 5.43
CA PHE A 216 -11.44 -0.99 6.50
C PHE A 216 -11.90 -0.35 7.81
N ARG A 217 -13.03 -0.82 8.35
CA ARG A 217 -13.69 -0.19 9.50
C ARG A 217 -13.99 1.29 9.22
N ASP A 218 -13.44 2.18 10.02
CA ASP A 218 -13.56 3.64 9.92
C ASP A 218 -12.37 4.32 9.21
N GLN A 219 -11.62 3.55 8.41
CA GLN A 219 -10.40 4.03 7.74
C GLN A 219 -10.55 3.98 6.22
N VAL A 220 -9.95 4.97 5.55
CA VAL A 220 -9.70 4.97 4.10
C VAL A 220 -8.21 5.06 3.82
N LEU A 221 -7.75 4.22 2.90
CA LEU A 221 -6.35 4.13 2.46
C LEU A 221 -6.28 4.44 0.96
N PRO A 222 -5.94 5.67 0.52
CA PRO A 222 -5.64 5.97 -0.89
C PRO A 222 -4.34 5.30 -1.29
N TYR A 223 -4.45 4.12 -1.88
CA TYR A 223 -3.31 3.21 -1.99
C TYR A 223 -2.56 3.32 -3.32
N TYR A 224 -3.29 3.34 -4.43
CA TYR A 224 -2.73 3.49 -5.76
C TYR A 224 -3.31 4.75 -6.40
N GLY A 225 -2.55 5.82 -6.45
CA GLY A 225 -3.00 7.08 -7.02
C GLY A 225 -2.03 7.63 -8.05
N GLY A 226 -2.55 8.38 -9.00
CA GLY A 226 -1.73 9.05 -10.00
C GLY A 226 -2.53 9.99 -10.88
N GLY A 227 -1.79 10.87 -11.54
CA GLY A 227 -2.33 11.82 -12.48
C GLY A 227 -1.69 11.70 -13.87
N THR A 228 -2.45 12.09 -14.88
CA THR A 228 -1.95 12.27 -16.24
C THR A 228 -1.01 13.48 -16.31
N GLU A 229 -0.44 13.76 -17.46
CA GLU A 229 0.42 14.93 -17.67
C GLU A 229 -0.31 16.25 -17.33
N ALA A 230 -1.61 16.33 -17.66
CA ALA A 230 -2.45 17.50 -17.37
C ALA A 230 -2.70 17.75 -15.88
N ALA A 231 -2.57 16.73 -15.03
CA ALA A 231 -2.87 16.83 -13.58
C ALA A 231 -2.09 17.92 -12.87
N ARG A 232 -0.82 18.13 -13.25
CA ARG A 232 0.05 19.14 -12.61
C ARG A 232 -0.46 20.56 -12.86
N ALA A 233 -0.89 20.85 -14.09
CA ALA A 233 -1.36 22.19 -14.47
C ALA A 233 -2.62 22.59 -13.70
N CYS A 234 -3.58 21.67 -13.56
CA CYS A 234 -4.85 21.93 -12.87
C CYS A 234 -4.87 21.53 -11.38
N LYS A 235 -3.74 21.11 -10.81
CA LYS A 235 -3.62 20.68 -9.39
C LYS A 235 -4.50 19.47 -9.04
N ALA A 236 -4.74 18.60 -10.01
CA ALA A 236 -5.67 17.48 -9.87
C ALA A 236 -5.26 16.47 -8.78
N ASN A 237 -3.97 16.25 -8.53
CA ASN A 237 -3.55 15.34 -7.47
C ASN A 237 -3.95 15.83 -6.08
N ASP A 238 -3.81 17.13 -5.81
CA ASP A 238 -4.23 17.72 -4.54
C ASP A 238 -5.75 17.74 -4.41
N PHE A 239 -6.46 18.10 -5.48
CA PHE A 239 -7.91 18.03 -5.51
C PHE A 239 -8.41 16.59 -5.32
N MET A 240 -7.76 15.59 -5.91
CA MET A 240 -8.12 14.18 -5.79
C MET A 240 -8.13 13.72 -4.33
N TYR A 241 -7.09 14.02 -3.57
CA TYR A 241 -7.04 13.64 -2.16
C TYR A 241 -8.04 14.42 -1.32
N TRP A 242 -8.28 15.70 -1.65
CA TRP A 242 -9.35 16.50 -1.05
C TRP A 242 -10.73 15.88 -1.32
N ALA A 243 -11.06 15.59 -2.58
CA ALA A 243 -12.34 14.98 -2.97
C ALA A 243 -12.52 13.61 -2.30
N LEU A 244 -11.43 12.81 -2.18
CA LEU A 244 -11.49 11.54 -1.47
C LEU A 244 -11.75 11.73 0.03
N MET A 245 -11.18 12.75 0.69
CA MET A 245 -11.50 13.05 2.09
C MET A 245 -12.98 13.38 2.28
N CYS A 246 -13.54 14.24 1.45
CA CYS A 246 -14.97 14.60 1.48
C CYS A 246 -15.85 13.36 1.25
N HIS A 247 -15.53 12.56 0.23
CA HIS A 247 -16.26 11.34 -0.08
C HIS A 247 -16.21 10.32 1.07
N ALA A 248 -15.04 10.10 1.64
CA ALA A 248 -14.85 9.18 2.77
C ALA A 248 -15.56 9.68 4.04
N ALA A 249 -15.47 10.97 4.35
CA ALA A 249 -16.19 11.59 5.47
C ALA A 249 -17.71 11.42 5.34
N GLY A 250 -18.25 11.60 4.13
CA GLY A 250 -19.67 11.35 3.83
C GLY A 250 -20.11 9.89 4.02
N ARG A 251 -19.18 8.94 4.01
CA ARG A 251 -19.39 7.52 4.32
C ARG A 251 -19.17 7.18 5.81
N GLY A 252 -18.93 8.16 6.68
CA GLY A 252 -18.69 7.96 8.10
C GLY A 252 -17.25 7.51 8.44
N ILE A 253 -16.32 7.61 7.50
CA ILE A 253 -14.89 7.34 7.73
C ILE A 253 -14.31 8.46 8.58
N ARG A 254 -13.48 8.08 9.56
CA ARG A 254 -12.86 9.00 10.53
C ARG A 254 -11.35 9.06 10.42
N LEU A 255 -10.70 8.07 9.82
CA LEU A 255 -9.26 8.02 9.69
C LEU A 255 -8.82 7.95 8.23
N PHE A 256 -7.97 8.88 7.84
CA PHE A 256 -7.32 8.91 6.53
C PHE A 256 -5.89 8.41 6.67
N ASP A 257 -5.57 7.24 6.09
CA ASP A 257 -4.24 6.64 6.12
C ASP A 257 -3.59 6.77 4.73
N TYR A 258 -2.68 7.72 4.59
CA TYR A 258 -1.91 7.90 3.35
C TYR A 258 -0.92 6.76 3.06
N GLY A 259 -0.77 5.81 3.98
CA GLY A 259 0.14 4.70 3.84
C GLY A 259 1.61 5.08 3.83
N ARG A 260 2.43 4.11 3.47
CA ARG A 260 3.88 4.17 3.55
C ARG A 260 4.51 5.27 2.69
N SER A 261 5.54 5.89 3.24
CA SER A 261 6.54 6.64 2.49
C SER A 261 7.93 6.35 3.02
N LYS A 262 8.91 6.43 2.14
CA LYS A 262 10.32 6.39 2.53
C LYS A 262 10.75 7.77 2.99
N ILE A 263 11.46 7.85 4.11
CA ILE A 263 12.02 9.09 4.65
C ILE A 263 12.91 9.77 3.60
N GLY A 264 12.77 11.08 3.44
CA GLY A 264 13.58 11.88 2.51
C GLY A 264 13.15 11.81 1.04
N THR A 265 11.95 11.32 0.74
CA THR A 265 11.40 11.30 -0.62
C THR A 265 10.34 12.37 -0.83
N GLY A 266 10.09 12.73 -2.10
CA GLY A 266 9.04 13.70 -2.44
C GLY A 266 7.63 13.25 -1.97
N ALA A 267 7.36 11.95 -1.90
CA ALA A 267 6.11 11.44 -1.35
C ALA A 267 6.01 11.68 0.18
N TYR A 268 7.11 11.57 0.89
CA TYR A 268 7.21 11.92 2.31
C TYR A 268 6.92 13.41 2.54
N ASP A 269 7.58 14.28 1.77
CA ASP A 269 7.40 15.72 1.89
C ASP A 269 5.98 16.17 1.50
N PHE A 270 5.40 15.55 0.47
CA PHE A 270 4.02 15.81 0.06
C PHE A 270 3.04 15.59 1.22
N LYS A 271 3.12 14.44 1.91
CA LYS A 271 2.23 14.10 3.03
C LYS A 271 2.44 15.01 4.24
N LYS A 272 3.69 15.39 4.55
CA LYS A 272 3.98 16.41 5.57
C LYS A 272 3.38 17.77 5.23
N ASN A 273 3.46 18.19 3.96
CA ASN A 273 2.86 19.43 3.50
C ASN A 273 1.34 19.46 3.64
N TRP A 274 0.70 18.28 3.65
CA TRP A 274 -0.72 18.11 3.93
C TRP A 274 -1.07 18.12 5.42
N GLY A 275 -0.07 18.29 6.30
CA GLY A 275 -0.25 18.37 7.76
C GLY A 275 -0.42 17.02 8.43
N PHE A 276 0.11 15.96 7.82
CA PHE A 276 0.19 14.64 8.44
C PHE A 276 1.51 14.49 9.19
N THR A 277 1.46 13.83 10.35
CA THR A 277 2.65 13.50 11.13
C THR A 277 3.15 12.12 10.73
N PRO A 278 4.47 11.95 10.49
CA PRO A 278 5.03 10.62 10.19
C PRO A 278 5.04 9.73 11.44
N GLU A 279 4.56 8.49 11.30
CA GLU A 279 4.61 7.43 12.30
C GLU A 279 5.58 6.34 11.82
N PRO A 280 6.56 5.90 12.63
CA PRO A 280 7.54 4.90 12.23
C PRO A 280 6.90 3.57 11.82
N LEU A 281 7.50 2.92 10.83
CA LEU A 281 7.21 1.53 10.47
C LEU A 281 8.43 0.66 10.75
N TYR A 282 8.20 -0.53 11.25
CA TYR A 282 9.23 -1.48 11.63
C TYR A 282 9.21 -2.65 10.66
N TYR A 283 10.25 -2.75 9.83
CA TYR A 283 10.45 -3.87 8.92
C TYR A 283 11.55 -4.73 9.50
N GLU A 284 11.15 -5.84 10.11
CA GLU A 284 12.00 -6.75 10.88
C GLU A 284 12.34 -7.98 10.05
N TYR A 285 13.58 -8.44 10.14
CA TYR A 285 14.11 -9.49 9.28
C TYR A 285 14.68 -10.64 10.09
N HIS A 286 14.21 -11.87 9.83
CA HIS A 286 14.90 -13.07 10.22
C HIS A 286 15.74 -13.56 9.04
N LEU A 287 17.06 -13.51 9.18
CA LEU A 287 18.00 -13.90 8.13
C LEU A 287 18.22 -15.42 8.17
N VAL A 288 17.84 -16.11 7.09
CA VAL A 288 18.03 -17.57 6.94
C VAL A 288 19.34 -17.86 6.23
N LYS A 289 19.64 -17.08 5.17
CA LYS A 289 20.87 -17.15 4.41
C LYS A 289 21.54 -15.79 4.40
N GLY A 290 22.84 -15.76 4.66
CA GLY A 290 23.63 -14.52 4.66
C GLY A 290 23.51 -13.73 5.97
N GLN A 291 24.26 -12.61 6.04
CA GLN A 291 24.37 -11.77 7.24
C GLN A 291 23.98 -10.31 7.00
N ALA A 292 23.58 -9.97 5.78
CA ALA A 292 23.26 -8.61 5.40
C ALA A 292 21.79 -8.43 5.10
N LEU A 293 21.20 -7.32 5.56
CA LEU A 293 19.85 -6.92 5.21
C LEU A 293 19.75 -6.66 3.70
N PRO A 294 18.64 -7.06 3.04
CA PRO A 294 18.44 -6.82 1.61
C PRO A 294 18.49 -5.31 1.30
N ASP A 295 19.33 -4.88 0.35
CA ASP A 295 19.43 -3.47 -0.06
C ASP A 295 18.66 -3.24 -1.37
N LEU A 296 17.35 -3.04 -1.27
CA LEU A 296 16.47 -2.65 -2.38
C LEU A 296 16.15 -1.15 -2.36
N ASN A 297 17.17 -0.32 -2.04
CA ASN A 297 16.98 1.11 -1.94
C ASN A 297 16.97 1.81 -3.31
N PRO A 298 15.83 2.39 -3.76
CA PRO A 298 15.77 3.14 -5.03
C PRO A 298 16.71 4.35 -5.10
N LEU A 299 17.17 4.86 -3.95
CA LEU A 299 18.17 5.94 -3.89
C LEU A 299 19.60 5.45 -4.14
N ASN A 300 19.82 4.13 -4.24
CA ASN A 300 21.12 3.59 -4.60
C ASN A 300 21.46 4.01 -6.05
N PRO A 301 22.66 4.59 -6.30
CA PRO A 301 23.08 5.04 -7.62
C PRO A 301 22.96 3.98 -8.73
N LYS A 302 23.06 2.69 -8.37
CA LYS A 302 22.89 1.56 -9.31
C LYS A 302 21.53 1.56 -10.00
N TYR A 303 20.48 2.00 -9.31
CA TYR A 303 19.12 2.04 -9.88
C TYR A 303 18.81 3.34 -10.63
N ARG A 304 19.64 4.38 -10.48
CA ARG A 304 19.39 5.69 -11.10
C ARG A 304 19.33 5.63 -12.62
N LEU A 305 20.21 4.86 -13.24
CA LEU A 305 20.21 4.67 -14.70
C LEU A 305 18.94 3.95 -15.16
N LEU A 306 18.53 2.91 -14.43
CA LEU A 306 17.31 2.17 -14.73
C LEU A 306 16.07 3.06 -14.60
N ILE A 307 15.99 3.86 -13.53
CA ILE A 307 14.90 4.82 -13.31
C ILE A 307 14.83 5.83 -14.47
N ASN A 308 15.96 6.45 -14.84
CA ASN A 308 16.02 7.43 -15.94
C ASN A 308 15.63 6.80 -17.29
N THR A 309 16.03 5.58 -17.55
CA THR A 309 15.64 4.84 -18.75
C THR A 309 14.16 4.54 -18.73
N TRP A 310 13.61 4.10 -17.59
CA TRP A 310 12.20 3.79 -17.44
C TRP A 310 11.30 5.00 -17.70
N GLN A 311 11.69 6.17 -17.22
CA GLN A 311 10.96 7.44 -17.42
C GLN A 311 10.82 7.83 -18.88
N ARG A 312 11.73 7.38 -19.75
CA ARG A 312 11.76 7.67 -21.19
C ARG A 312 11.01 6.65 -22.05
N LEU A 313 10.57 5.53 -21.45
CA LEU A 313 9.83 4.52 -22.20
C LEU A 313 8.47 5.07 -22.68
N PRO A 314 8.03 4.69 -23.90
CA PRO A 314 6.63 4.86 -24.28
C PRO A 314 5.71 4.22 -23.25
N LEU A 315 4.55 4.84 -22.97
CA LEU A 315 3.63 4.36 -21.94
C LEU A 315 3.20 2.90 -22.16
N TRP A 316 2.86 2.53 -23.40
CA TRP A 316 2.47 1.17 -23.75
C TRP A 316 3.55 0.14 -23.42
N LEU A 317 4.83 0.50 -23.67
CA LEU A 317 5.96 -0.39 -23.40
C LEU A 317 6.20 -0.56 -21.91
N SER A 318 6.09 0.54 -21.12
CA SER A 318 6.18 0.47 -19.65
C SER A 318 5.04 -0.34 -19.06
N GLN A 319 3.83 -0.29 -19.63
CA GLN A 319 2.68 -1.11 -19.24
C GLN A 319 2.86 -2.60 -19.57
N TRP A 320 3.60 -2.91 -20.63
CA TRP A 320 3.87 -4.29 -21.04
C TRP A 320 4.98 -4.94 -20.22
N ILE A 321 6.11 -4.24 -20.01
CA ILE A 321 7.26 -4.76 -19.26
C ILE A 321 7.04 -4.66 -17.74
N GLY A 322 6.37 -3.59 -17.26
CA GLY A 322 6.19 -3.28 -15.85
C GLY A 322 5.73 -4.45 -15.00
N PRO A 323 4.69 -5.21 -15.40
CA PRO A 323 4.18 -6.35 -14.64
C PRO A 323 5.20 -7.47 -14.41
N TRP A 324 6.14 -7.67 -15.33
CA TRP A 324 7.19 -8.69 -15.20
C TRP A 324 8.22 -8.33 -14.13
N VAL A 325 8.44 -7.04 -13.92
CA VAL A 325 9.39 -6.54 -12.91
C VAL A 325 8.68 -6.34 -11.57
N SER A 326 7.54 -5.65 -11.57
CA SER A 326 6.83 -5.25 -10.36
C SER A 326 6.38 -6.43 -9.49
N ARG A 327 6.05 -7.57 -10.10
CA ARG A 327 5.66 -8.79 -9.38
C ARG A 327 6.71 -9.32 -8.39
N TYR A 328 7.95 -8.87 -8.48
CA TYR A 328 9.05 -9.31 -7.62
C TYR A 328 9.57 -8.20 -6.68
N LEU A 329 8.95 -7.02 -6.73
CA LEU A 329 9.32 -5.86 -5.91
C LEU A 329 8.36 -5.68 -4.71
N GLY A 330 7.90 -6.78 -4.13
CA GLY A 330 6.94 -6.85 -3.03
C GLY A 330 7.44 -6.40 -1.67
#